data_e7d9104d893301b9ac37312c4a6a5c48
#
_entry.id   e7d9104d893301b9ac37312c4a6a5c48
#
_cell.length_a   1.000
_cell.length_b   1.000
_cell.length_c   1.000
_cell.angle_alpha   90.00
_cell.angle_beta   90.00
_cell.angle_gamma   90.00
#
_symmetry.space_group_name_H-M   'P 1'
#
loop_
_entity.id
_entity.type
_entity.pdbx_description
1 polymer ?
#
loop_
_entity_poly.entity_id
_entity_poly.type
_entity_poly.pdbx_seq_one_letter_code
_entity_poly.pdbx_strand_id
1 'polypeptide(L)'
;MAHAAYIDVSGNSKTSHTTDMTTTLDLRKVFGVMMTYNANQAPSEPFEMNAEFEPGAKSGLHIHPGQDEYYRLKEGELEVYLSGKWNKLVVGGEVHIPQGTQHAFRNIGAKKAIATNKHIPGLRTQEYFEAIQRLINDGKVTGMTGLRNGIYLSLHSVEFADVVVLRQPPDALIKVAAFIGRMSGYKI
;
A
#
# COMPACT_ATOMS: atom_id res chain seq x y z
N MET A 1 5.00 19.99 -18.20
CA MET A 1 6.26 19.87 -17.44
C MET A 1 6.83 21.24 -17.25
N ALA A 2 6.72 21.78 -16.06
CA ALA A 2 7.27 23.11 -15.75
C ALA A 2 8.61 22.89 -15.04
N HIS A 3 9.71 23.31 -15.69
CA HIS A 3 11.03 23.37 -15.05
C HIS A 3 11.10 24.68 -14.24
N ALA A 4 11.18 24.56 -12.92
CA ALA A 4 11.58 25.69 -12.09
C ALA A 4 13.10 25.82 -12.13
N ALA A 5 13.61 26.81 -12.83
CA ALA A 5 15.01 27.20 -12.78
C ALA A 5 15.20 28.23 -11.67
N TYR A 6 16.01 27.92 -10.69
CA TYR A 6 16.49 28.89 -9.69
C TYR A 6 17.85 29.41 -10.12
N ILE A 7 17.98 30.70 -10.29
CA ILE A 7 19.25 31.36 -10.65
C ILE A 7 19.83 31.96 -9.37
N ASP A 8 21.03 31.53 -8.98
CA ASP A 8 21.77 32.18 -7.91
C ASP A 8 22.47 33.45 -8.41
N VAL A 9 22.87 34.33 -7.49
CA VAL A 9 23.52 35.61 -7.80
C VAL A 9 24.93 35.47 -8.44
N SER A 10 25.47 34.25 -8.65
CA SER A 10 26.76 33.98 -9.30
C SER A 10 26.62 33.51 -10.76
N GLY A 11 25.39 33.43 -11.30
CA GLY A 11 25.14 33.11 -12.70
C GLY A 11 25.40 31.64 -13.10
N ASN A 12 25.60 30.75 -12.12
CA ASN A 12 25.79 29.33 -12.37
C ASN A 12 24.45 28.57 -12.27
N SER A 13 23.95 28.09 -13.36
CA SER A 13 22.74 27.24 -13.39
C SER A 13 23.05 25.88 -12.81
N LYS A 14 22.65 25.62 -11.56
CA LYS A 14 22.59 24.27 -11.03
C LYS A 14 21.27 23.62 -11.51
N THR A 15 21.34 22.87 -12.59
CA THR A 15 20.30 21.90 -12.91
C THR A 15 20.35 20.80 -11.85
N SER A 16 19.42 20.85 -10.88
CA SER A 16 19.19 19.70 -10.01
C SER A 16 18.58 18.60 -10.87
N HIS A 17 19.37 17.65 -11.33
CA HIS A 17 18.86 16.38 -11.80
C HIS A 17 18.28 15.66 -10.57
N THR A 18 17.00 15.86 -10.29
CA THR A 18 16.23 14.88 -9.52
C THR A 18 16.15 13.64 -10.41
N THR A 19 17.02 12.68 -10.16
CA THR A 19 16.89 11.34 -10.70
C THR A 19 15.49 10.86 -10.29
N ASP A 20 14.63 10.67 -11.27
CA ASP A 20 13.29 10.08 -11.06
C ASP A 20 13.52 8.62 -10.65
N MET A 21 13.61 8.37 -9.35
CA MET A 21 13.88 7.05 -8.77
C MET A 21 12.55 6.29 -8.63
N THR A 22 12.03 5.83 -9.76
CA THR A 22 10.86 4.96 -9.76
C THR A 22 11.20 3.61 -9.14
N THR A 23 10.49 3.24 -8.07
CA THR A 23 10.59 1.94 -7.41
C THR A 23 9.39 1.09 -7.80
N THR A 24 9.63 -0.19 -8.05
CA THR A 24 8.58 -1.19 -8.34
C THR A 24 8.55 -2.25 -7.26
N LEU A 25 7.37 -2.54 -6.72
CA LEU A 25 7.12 -3.63 -5.78
C LEU A 25 6.17 -4.66 -6.41
N ASP A 26 6.53 -5.94 -6.29
CA ASP A 26 5.70 -7.07 -6.72
C ASP A 26 5.04 -7.73 -5.52
N LEU A 27 3.87 -7.24 -5.15
CA LEU A 27 3.06 -7.75 -4.04
C LEU A 27 1.95 -8.72 -4.49
N ARG A 28 2.06 -9.29 -5.71
CA ARG A 28 1.04 -10.19 -6.28
C ARG A 28 0.81 -11.43 -5.43
N LYS A 29 1.83 -11.95 -4.76
CA LYS A 29 1.70 -13.11 -3.84
C LYS A 29 0.80 -12.84 -2.63
N VAL A 30 0.68 -11.58 -2.21
CA VAL A 30 -0.08 -11.19 -1.01
C VAL A 30 -1.40 -10.52 -1.39
N PHE A 31 -1.35 -9.50 -2.24
CA PHE A 31 -2.53 -8.69 -2.57
C PHE A 31 -3.03 -8.86 -4.00
N GLY A 32 -2.28 -9.57 -4.86
CA GLY A 32 -2.54 -9.58 -6.31
C GLY A 32 -2.18 -8.27 -6.99
N VAL A 33 -1.27 -7.47 -6.42
CA VAL A 33 -0.98 -6.10 -6.86
C VAL A 33 0.50 -5.92 -7.17
N MET A 34 0.80 -5.22 -8.25
CA MET A 34 2.11 -4.65 -8.55
C MET A 34 2.01 -3.12 -8.43
N MET A 35 2.99 -2.48 -7.81
CA MET A 35 2.98 -1.03 -7.55
C MET A 35 4.24 -0.37 -8.08
N THR A 36 4.10 0.87 -8.53
CA THR A 36 5.22 1.75 -8.88
C THR A 36 5.03 3.12 -8.23
N TYR A 37 6.10 3.66 -7.67
CA TYR A 37 6.07 4.97 -7.00
C TYR A 37 7.45 5.65 -7.06
N ASN A 38 7.49 6.95 -6.77
CA ASN A 38 8.73 7.69 -6.60
C ASN A 38 9.25 7.50 -5.16
N ALA A 39 10.45 6.95 -5.01
CA ALA A 39 11.06 6.63 -3.71
C ALA A 39 11.43 7.88 -2.85
N ASN A 40 11.38 9.08 -3.41
CA ASN A 40 11.77 10.31 -2.71
C ASN A 40 10.58 11.06 -2.05
N GLN A 41 9.47 10.37 -1.78
CA GLN A 41 8.31 10.99 -1.12
C GLN A 41 8.58 11.11 0.39
N ALA A 42 8.47 12.33 0.94
CA ALA A 42 8.63 12.53 2.37
C ALA A 42 7.40 12.03 3.15
N PRO A 43 7.56 11.51 4.39
CA PRO A 43 6.42 11.02 5.19
C PRO A 43 5.33 12.05 5.46
N SER A 44 5.66 13.35 5.47
CA SER A 44 4.69 14.45 5.63
C SER A 44 3.92 14.79 4.35
N GLU A 45 4.45 14.38 3.20
CA GLU A 45 3.85 14.59 1.89
C GLU A 45 2.88 13.45 1.56
N PRO A 46 1.99 13.61 0.55
CA PRO A 46 1.20 12.52 0.05
C PRO A 46 2.09 11.39 -0.50
N PHE A 47 1.84 10.15 -0.09
CA PHE A 47 2.43 8.98 -0.73
C PHE A 47 1.52 8.53 -1.87
N GLU A 48 1.98 8.67 -3.10
CA GLU A 48 1.22 8.31 -4.29
C GLU A 48 1.92 7.19 -5.08
N MET A 49 1.14 6.21 -5.52
CA MET A 49 1.60 5.09 -6.32
C MET A 49 0.63 4.76 -7.46
N ASN A 50 1.16 4.22 -8.56
CA ASN A 50 0.39 3.55 -9.57
C ASN A 50 0.32 2.06 -9.20
N ALA A 51 -0.88 1.50 -9.18
CA ALA A 51 -1.12 0.11 -8.81
C ALA A 51 -1.83 -0.64 -9.95
N GLU A 52 -1.29 -1.81 -10.29
CA GLU A 52 -1.89 -2.78 -11.20
C GLU A 52 -2.49 -3.92 -10.38
N PHE A 53 -3.79 -4.10 -10.47
CA PHE A 53 -4.54 -5.11 -9.74
C PHE A 53 -4.85 -6.28 -10.68
N GLU A 54 -4.24 -7.44 -10.42
CA GLU A 54 -4.53 -8.66 -11.18
C GLU A 54 -6.00 -9.09 -11.00
N PRO A 55 -6.58 -9.89 -11.93
CA PRO A 55 -7.86 -10.54 -11.69
C PRO A 55 -7.85 -11.31 -10.37
N GLY A 56 -8.83 -11.06 -9.50
CA GLY A 56 -8.90 -11.64 -8.15
C GLY A 56 -8.06 -10.94 -7.08
N ALA A 57 -7.32 -9.86 -7.42
CA ALA A 57 -6.64 -9.02 -6.44
C ALA A 57 -7.62 -8.51 -5.38
N LYS A 58 -7.19 -8.51 -4.11
CA LYS A 58 -8.01 -8.04 -3.00
C LYS A 58 -7.17 -7.71 -1.77
N SER A 59 -7.65 -6.79 -0.96
CA SER A 59 -7.19 -6.60 0.42
C SER A 59 -8.13 -7.25 1.43
N GLY A 60 -7.62 -7.49 2.64
CA GLY A 60 -8.46 -7.69 3.81
C GLY A 60 -9.17 -6.40 4.23
N LEU A 61 -10.20 -6.54 5.05
CA LEU A 61 -10.90 -5.39 5.63
C LEU A 61 -10.00 -4.69 6.66
N HIS A 62 -9.73 -3.40 6.48
CA HIS A 62 -8.77 -2.63 7.28
C HIS A 62 -9.18 -1.17 7.44
N ILE A 63 -8.41 -0.44 8.25
CA ILE A 63 -8.47 1.02 8.39
C ILE A 63 -7.06 1.60 8.33
N HIS A 64 -6.96 2.86 7.95
CA HIS A 64 -5.78 3.71 8.13
C HIS A 64 -6.03 4.67 9.30
N PRO A 65 -5.37 4.49 10.49
CA PRO A 65 -5.68 5.30 11.67
C PRO A 65 -5.39 6.79 11.53
N GLY A 66 -4.40 7.14 10.73
CA GLY A 66 -3.89 8.51 10.60
C GLY A 66 -3.82 9.05 9.17
N GLN A 67 -4.45 8.39 8.21
CA GLN A 67 -4.35 8.75 6.80
C GLN A 67 -5.70 8.71 6.10
N ASP A 68 -5.94 9.68 5.23
CA ASP A 68 -6.95 9.58 4.18
C ASP A 68 -6.38 8.77 3.02
N GLU A 69 -7.22 7.97 2.37
CA GLU A 69 -6.85 7.19 1.19
C GLU A 69 -7.73 7.55 0.00
N TYR A 70 -7.12 7.54 -1.19
CA TYR A 70 -7.80 7.84 -2.45
C TYR A 70 -7.48 6.77 -3.49
N TYR A 71 -8.51 6.33 -4.22
CA TYR A 71 -8.35 5.52 -5.43
C TYR A 71 -8.93 6.24 -6.62
N ARG A 72 -8.13 6.39 -7.68
CA ARG A 72 -8.56 6.89 -8.98
C ARG A 72 -8.36 5.82 -10.04
N LEU A 73 -9.45 5.23 -10.51
CA LEU A 73 -9.42 4.18 -11.52
C LEU A 73 -9.05 4.78 -12.88
N LYS A 74 -8.01 4.21 -13.51
CA LYS A 74 -7.55 4.57 -14.86
C LYS A 74 -8.06 3.61 -15.92
N GLU A 75 -8.03 2.30 -15.61
CA GLU A 75 -8.43 1.23 -16.53
C GLU A 75 -9.00 0.04 -15.76
N GLY A 76 -9.85 -0.75 -16.43
CA GLY A 76 -10.38 -2.01 -15.90
C GLY A 76 -11.54 -1.85 -14.94
N GLU A 77 -11.65 -2.78 -14.01
CA GLU A 77 -12.74 -2.84 -13.03
C GLU A 77 -12.17 -2.99 -11.61
N LEU A 78 -12.52 -2.08 -10.74
CA LEU A 78 -12.14 -2.12 -9.32
C LEU A 78 -13.36 -1.78 -8.47
N GLU A 79 -13.53 -2.52 -7.39
CA GLU A 79 -14.53 -2.21 -6.37
C GLU A 79 -13.86 -1.87 -5.05
N VAL A 80 -14.44 -0.91 -4.35
CA VAL A 80 -14.04 -0.54 -2.99
C VAL A 80 -15.21 -0.78 -2.03
N TYR A 81 -14.95 -1.55 -0.98
CA TYR A 81 -15.88 -1.70 0.14
C TYR A 81 -15.83 -0.45 0.99
N LEU A 82 -16.96 0.24 1.09
CA LEU A 82 -17.10 1.47 1.87
C LEU A 82 -18.54 1.61 2.32
N SER A 83 -18.75 2.07 3.56
CA SER A 83 -20.10 2.27 4.13
C SER A 83 -20.98 1.01 4.07
N GLY A 84 -20.37 -0.16 4.36
CA GLY A 84 -21.09 -1.43 4.46
C GLY A 84 -21.38 -2.15 3.14
N LYS A 85 -20.94 -1.63 2.00
CA LYS A 85 -21.20 -2.21 0.67
C LYS A 85 -20.00 -2.08 -0.28
N TRP A 86 -19.97 -2.93 -1.30
CA TRP A 86 -19.05 -2.81 -2.42
C TRP A 86 -19.56 -1.76 -3.42
N ASN A 87 -18.67 -0.83 -3.77
CA ASN A 87 -18.94 0.24 -4.72
C ASN A 87 -18.00 0.09 -5.91
N LYS A 88 -18.57 -0.06 -7.11
CA LYS A 88 -17.79 -0.13 -8.35
C LYS A 88 -17.26 1.26 -8.70
N LEU A 89 -15.94 1.36 -8.93
CA LEU A 89 -15.34 2.59 -9.41
C LEU A 89 -15.61 2.76 -10.92
N VAL A 90 -15.86 4.00 -11.30
CA VAL A 90 -15.98 4.39 -12.72
C VAL A 90 -14.62 4.86 -13.20
N VAL A 91 -14.21 4.46 -14.41
CA VAL A 91 -12.96 4.92 -15.03
C VAL A 91 -12.92 6.44 -15.09
N GLY A 92 -11.82 7.03 -14.61
CA GLY A 92 -11.64 8.47 -14.42
C GLY A 92 -12.21 9.01 -13.10
N GLY A 93 -13.08 8.24 -12.42
CA GLY A 93 -13.62 8.61 -11.12
C GLY A 93 -12.62 8.38 -9.97
N GLU A 94 -12.83 9.12 -8.88
CA GLU A 94 -12.05 9.00 -7.65
C GLU A 94 -12.96 8.68 -6.47
N VAL A 95 -12.50 7.82 -5.56
CA VAL A 95 -13.13 7.61 -4.26
C VAL A 95 -12.19 8.10 -3.16
N HIS A 96 -12.75 8.84 -2.20
CA HIS A 96 -12.08 9.28 -0.98
C HIS A 96 -12.53 8.40 0.18
N ILE A 97 -11.59 7.89 0.94
CA ILE A 97 -11.75 7.08 2.13
C ILE A 97 -11.14 7.86 3.30
N PRO A 98 -11.96 8.48 4.16
CA PRO A 98 -11.45 9.23 5.32
C PRO A 98 -10.69 8.32 6.29
N GLN A 99 -9.72 8.89 7.00
CA GLN A 99 -8.98 8.19 8.06
C GLN A 99 -9.92 7.47 9.02
N GLY A 100 -9.50 6.29 9.50
CA GLY A 100 -10.29 5.47 10.42
C GLY A 100 -11.48 4.75 9.79
N THR A 101 -11.79 5.00 8.51
CA THR A 101 -12.92 4.37 7.84
C THR A 101 -12.55 2.95 7.40
N GLN A 102 -13.41 1.99 7.75
CA GLN A 102 -13.24 0.58 7.39
C GLN A 102 -13.51 0.35 5.91
N HIS A 103 -12.54 -0.21 5.21
CA HIS A 103 -12.61 -0.42 3.77
C HIS A 103 -11.80 -1.64 3.30
N ALA A 104 -11.97 -1.99 2.05
CA ALA A 104 -11.20 -2.99 1.31
C ALA A 104 -11.33 -2.74 -0.18
N PHE A 105 -10.40 -3.26 -0.99
CA PHE A 105 -10.54 -3.28 -2.45
C PHE A 105 -10.65 -4.71 -2.99
N ARG A 106 -11.20 -4.85 -4.21
CA ARG A 106 -11.13 -6.08 -5.00
C ARG A 106 -11.24 -5.80 -6.50
N ASN A 107 -10.54 -6.59 -7.30
CA ASN A 107 -10.74 -6.68 -8.74
C ASN A 107 -11.53 -7.95 -9.05
N ILE A 108 -12.79 -7.81 -9.44
CA ILE A 108 -13.68 -8.93 -9.85
C ILE A 108 -13.74 -9.10 -11.36
N GLY A 109 -13.08 -8.22 -12.11
CA GLY A 109 -13.01 -8.27 -13.57
C GLY A 109 -12.11 -9.40 -14.08
N ALA A 110 -12.26 -9.72 -15.34
CA ALA A 110 -11.44 -10.73 -16.03
C ALA A 110 -10.07 -10.19 -16.50
N LYS A 111 -9.85 -8.88 -16.38
CA LYS A 111 -8.64 -8.18 -16.80
C LYS A 111 -8.01 -7.43 -15.62
N LYS A 112 -6.75 -7.03 -15.79
CA LYS A 112 -6.10 -6.11 -14.85
C LYS A 112 -6.88 -4.82 -14.73
N ALA A 113 -6.90 -4.27 -13.52
CA ALA A 113 -7.31 -2.88 -13.28
C ALA A 113 -6.07 -2.04 -12.98
N ILE A 114 -6.07 -0.79 -13.42
CA ILE A 114 -4.98 0.18 -13.17
C ILE A 114 -5.59 1.36 -12.44
N ALA A 115 -5.04 1.71 -11.29
CA ALA A 115 -5.46 2.86 -10.52
C ALA A 115 -4.26 3.62 -9.93
N THR A 116 -4.42 4.91 -9.70
CA THR A 116 -3.59 5.64 -8.75
C THR A 116 -4.18 5.41 -7.37
N ASN A 117 -3.31 5.09 -6.41
CA ASN A 117 -3.65 5.03 -4.99
C ASN A 117 -2.79 6.05 -4.24
N LYS A 118 -3.40 6.81 -3.33
CA LYS A 118 -2.74 7.90 -2.63
C LYS A 118 -3.14 7.91 -1.16
N HIS A 119 -2.16 8.09 -0.27
CA HIS A 119 -2.34 8.23 1.18
C HIS A 119 -1.89 9.62 1.63
N ILE A 120 -2.71 10.30 2.45
CA ILE A 120 -2.43 11.66 2.93
C ILE A 120 -2.63 11.74 4.46
N PRO A 121 -1.59 12.09 5.22
CA PRO A 121 -0.16 12.15 4.86
C PRO A 121 0.40 10.78 4.51
N GLY A 122 1.59 10.72 3.89
CA GLY A 122 2.22 9.45 3.50
C GLY A 122 2.61 8.58 4.68
N LEU A 123 3.00 9.18 5.81
CA LEU A 123 3.51 8.48 7.01
C LEU A 123 4.56 7.41 6.64
N ARG A 124 4.44 6.20 7.21
CA ARG A 124 5.30 5.05 6.94
C ARG A 124 4.75 4.11 5.85
N THR A 125 3.87 4.60 4.95
CA THR A 125 3.23 3.75 3.93
C THR A 125 4.25 3.12 2.97
N GLN A 126 5.28 3.87 2.59
CA GLN A 126 6.39 3.33 1.79
C GLN A 126 7.07 2.16 2.51
N GLU A 127 7.49 2.36 3.77
CA GLU A 127 8.14 1.34 4.59
C GLU A 127 7.26 0.10 4.77
N TYR A 128 5.95 0.30 4.95
CA TYR A 128 4.96 -0.77 5.06
C TYR A 128 4.99 -1.70 3.84
N PHE A 129 4.90 -1.17 2.64
CA PHE A 129 4.91 -1.97 1.42
C PHE A 129 6.27 -2.59 1.12
N GLU A 130 7.36 -1.86 1.35
CA GLU A 130 8.71 -2.36 1.19
C GLU A 130 9.02 -3.51 2.18
N ALA A 131 8.50 -3.44 3.41
CA ALA A 131 8.66 -4.51 4.38
C ALA A 131 7.96 -5.81 3.92
N ILE A 132 6.77 -5.72 3.33
CA ILE A 132 6.11 -6.88 2.73
C ILE A 132 6.94 -7.43 1.57
N GLN A 133 7.45 -6.56 0.69
CA GLN A 133 8.31 -6.99 -0.42
C GLN A 133 9.57 -7.71 0.08
N ARG A 134 10.20 -7.23 1.15
CA ARG A 134 11.34 -7.93 1.77
C ARG A 134 10.94 -9.31 2.26
N LEU A 135 9.80 -9.45 2.95
CA LEU A 135 9.31 -10.75 3.42
C LEU A 135 9.05 -11.74 2.26
N ILE A 136 8.58 -11.24 1.12
CA ILE A 136 8.38 -12.03 -0.11
C ILE A 136 9.72 -12.45 -0.71
N ASN A 137 10.66 -11.53 -0.83
CA ASN A 137 11.99 -11.76 -1.42
C ASN A 137 12.80 -12.75 -0.58
N ASP A 138 12.72 -12.67 0.75
CA ASP A 138 13.37 -13.60 1.69
C ASP A 138 12.68 -14.98 1.71
N GLY A 139 11.61 -15.19 0.94
CA GLY A 139 10.81 -16.42 0.97
C GLY A 139 10.09 -16.66 2.32
N LYS A 140 10.03 -15.65 3.18
CA LYS A 140 9.34 -15.71 4.47
C LYS A 140 7.82 -15.72 4.30
N VAL A 141 7.30 -14.96 3.33
CA VAL A 141 5.90 -14.91 2.93
C VAL A 141 5.76 -15.37 1.48
N THR A 142 4.91 -16.36 1.26
CA THR A 142 4.65 -16.95 -0.07
C THR A 142 3.19 -16.83 -0.48
N GLY A 143 2.34 -16.23 0.36
CA GLY A 143 0.91 -16.03 0.14
C GLY A 143 0.19 -15.59 1.40
N MET A 144 -1.14 -15.52 1.31
CA MET A 144 -2.02 -15.07 2.42
C MET A 144 -2.44 -16.18 3.38
N THR A 145 -2.20 -17.44 3.05
CA THR A 145 -2.67 -18.61 3.83
C THR A 145 -1.52 -19.42 4.40
N GLY A 146 -1.81 -20.22 5.41
CA GLY A 146 -0.84 -21.08 6.08
C GLY A 146 -0.24 -20.44 7.34
N LEU A 147 0.13 -21.28 8.30
CA LEU A 147 0.58 -20.85 9.64
C LEU A 147 1.79 -19.92 9.57
N ARG A 148 2.81 -20.27 8.78
CA ARG A 148 4.04 -19.48 8.63
C ARG A 148 3.76 -18.10 8.07
N ASN A 149 2.98 -18.01 6.99
CA ASN A 149 2.58 -16.73 6.40
C ASN A 149 1.79 -15.89 7.41
N GLY A 150 0.85 -16.51 8.12
CA GLY A 150 0.04 -15.84 9.15
C GLY A 150 0.89 -15.25 10.26
N ILE A 151 1.94 -15.94 10.73
CA ILE A 151 2.85 -15.41 11.75
C ILE A 151 3.61 -14.18 11.22
N TYR A 152 4.24 -14.27 10.05
CA TYR A 152 4.99 -13.13 9.50
C TYR A 152 4.09 -11.92 9.18
N LEU A 153 2.90 -12.15 8.61
CA LEU A 153 1.94 -11.09 8.35
C LEU A 153 1.38 -10.49 9.65
N SER A 154 1.26 -11.28 10.73
CA SER A 154 0.88 -10.75 12.05
C SER A 154 1.99 -9.89 12.65
N LEU A 155 3.25 -10.30 12.56
CA LEU A 155 4.39 -9.49 12.97
C LEU A 155 4.42 -8.16 12.22
N HIS A 156 4.25 -8.19 10.90
CA HIS A 156 4.18 -7.02 10.06
C HIS A 156 3.01 -6.11 10.44
N SER A 157 1.80 -6.66 10.66
CA SER A 157 0.62 -5.89 11.05
C SER A 157 0.77 -5.19 12.41
N VAL A 158 1.49 -5.82 13.35
CA VAL A 158 1.78 -5.20 14.67
C VAL A 158 2.83 -4.09 14.53
N GLU A 159 3.85 -4.29 13.69
CA GLU A 159 4.92 -3.30 13.45
C GLU A 159 4.38 -2.02 12.80
N PHE A 160 3.44 -2.16 11.87
CA PHE A 160 2.88 -1.05 11.08
C PHE A 160 1.43 -0.72 11.47
N ALA A 161 1.05 -0.92 12.75
CA ALA A 161 -0.31 -0.64 13.23
C ALA A 161 -0.66 0.87 13.20
N ASP A 162 0.33 1.75 13.09
CA ASP A 162 0.17 3.18 12.83
C ASP A 162 -0.24 3.49 11.39
N VAL A 163 0.06 2.60 10.44
CA VAL A 163 -0.30 2.74 9.01
C VAL A 163 -1.57 1.98 8.66
N VAL A 164 -1.66 0.69 9.04
CA VAL A 164 -2.78 -0.19 8.70
C VAL A 164 -3.18 -1.05 9.90
N VAL A 165 -4.46 -1.04 10.22
CA VAL A 165 -5.05 -1.95 11.22
C VAL A 165 -6.06 -2.87 10.55
N LEU A 166 -5.74 -4.17 10.50
CA LEU A 166 -6.65 -5.19 9.98
C LEU A 166 -7.87 -5.34 10.89
N ARG A 167 -9.03 -5.58 10.29
CA ARG A 167 -10.28 -5.83 11.02
C ARG A 167 -10.66 -7.31 11.05
N GLN A 168 -10.00 -8.12 10.24
CA GLN A 168 -10.13 -9.58 10.18
C GLN A 168 -8.77 -10.20 9.84
N PRO A 169 -8.27 -11.13 10.67
CA PRO A 169 -8.84 -11.60 11.95
C PRO A 169 -8.86 -10.50 13.01
N PRO A 170 -9.56 -10.71 14.16
CA PRO A 170 -9.55 -9.76 15.27
C PRO A 170 -8.14 -9.39 15.74
N ASP A 171 -7.92 -8.13 16.07
CA ASP A 171 -6.61 -7.57 16.48
C ASP A 171 -5.93 -8.38 17.61
N ALA A 172 -6.72 -8.89 18.57
CA ALA A 172 -6.21 -9.74 19.64
C ALA A 172 -5.55 -11.02 19.10
N LEU A 173 -6.11 -11.65 18.08
CA LEU A 173 -5.54 -12.85 17.47
C LEU A 173 -4.25 -12.53 16.69
N ILE A 174 -4.21 -11.39 16.02
CA ILE A 174 -3.01 -10.89 15.33
C ILE A 174 -1.88 -10.68 16.35
N LYS A 175 -2.17 -10.00 17.47
CA LYS A 175 -1.19 -9.75 18.55
C LYS A 175 -0.69 -11.04 19.18
N VAL A 176 -1.57 -12.02 19.43
CA VAL A 176 -1.19 -13.33 19.95
C VAL A 176 -0.29 -14.07 18.97
N ALA A 177 -0.64 -14.12 17.68
CA ALA A 177 0.17 -14.76 16.66
C ALA A 177 1.56 -14.09 16.52
N ALA A 178 1.61 -12.75 16.56
CA ALA A 178 2.87 -12.01 16.55
C ALA A 178 3.72 -12.29 17.78
N PHE A 179 3.10 -12.35 18.98
CA PHE A 179 3.81 -12.69 20.22
C PHE A 179 4.42 -14.11 20.13
N ILE A 180 3.62 -15.10 19.76
CA ILE A 180 4.11 -16.49 19.55
C ILE A 180 5.26 -16.50 18.53
N GLY A 181 5.12 -15.77 17.43
CA GLY A 181 6.15 -15.68 16.40
C GLY A 181 7.47 -15.14 16.97
N ARG A 182 7.44 -14.03 17.74
CA ARG A 182 8.64 -13.48 18.39
C ARG A 182 9.30 -14.47 19.33
N MET A 183 8.51 -15.14 20.17
CA MET A 183 9.01 -16.18 21.10
C MET A 183 9.61 -17.38 20.36
N SER A 184 9.14 -17.69 19.15
CA SER A 184 9.65 -18.77 18.29
C SER A 184 10.79 -18.33 17.37
N GLY A 185 11.32 -17.09 17.52
CA GLY A 185 12.47 -16.59 16.77
C GLY A 185 12.14 -16.02 15.39
N TYR A 186 10.85 -15.83 15.04
CA TYR A 186 10.48 -15.15 13.80
C TYR A 186 10.82 -13.65 13.89
N LYS A 187 11.44 -13.12 12.81
CA LYS A 187 11.84 -11.70 12.69
C LYS A 187 11.46 -11.16 11.31
N ILE A 188 10.96 -9.94 11.26
CA ILE A 188 10.69 -9.18 10.03
C ILE A 188 11.81 -8.17 9.75
#